data_91242152a80c20b87d9f13c63ee1e0d0
#
_entry.id   91242152a80c20b87d9f13c63ee1e0d0
#
_cell.length_a   1.000
_cell.length_b   1.000
_cell.length_c   1.000
_cell.angle_alpha   90.00
_cell.angle_beta   90.00
_cell.angle_gamma   90.00
#
_symmetry.space_group_name_H-M   'P 1'
#
loop_
_entity.id
_entity.type
_entity.pdbx_description
1 polymer ?
#
loop_
_entity_poly.entity_id
_entity_poly.type
_entity_poly.pdbx_seq_one_letter_code
_entity_poly.pdbx_strand_id
1 'polypeptide(L)'
;IPGSLVGSEMCIRDSRWTSSPDPVFGGYGPSFTNPRTGEIIGADIMLEWVYLTNRVNYDGIFNEHSSHDNCSSSSYIQDGMILAQAIELNDPKIIEQAIIRLTLHEVGHTLGLNHNFKGSYLHNIEDVHNPEITSKIGVTASVMEYPAINLAPLGVEQGDYYDTIPGPYDIWAIRYGYTPDLTESDLEDIISEQHKPEHMFANDSEDMRSPGRGIDPRAMINDLTNDPMTYAEQRIELVNDTQAKLVPKLSGSI
;
A
#
# COMPACT_ATOMS: atom_id res chain seq x y z
N ILE A 1 -19.03 20.10 8.01
CA ILE A 1 -19.77 18.97 7.42
C ILE A 1 -20.83 18.57 8.42
N PRO A 2 -22.12 18.85 8.18
CA PRO A 2 -23.18 18.43 9.09
C PRO A 2 -23.52 16.98 8.81
N GLY A 3 -23.47 16.17 9.79
CA GLY A 3 -24.03 14.84 9.74
C GLY A 3 -23.03 13.78 10.11
N SER A 4 -22.91 13.54 11.41
CA SER A 4 -22.38 12.26 11.88
C SER A 4 -23.09 11.13 11.15
N LEU A 5 -22.34 10.32 10.45
CA LEU A 5 -22.79 9.02 9.91
C LEU A 5 -23.13 8.03 11.06
N VAL A 6 -23.81 8.50 12.09
CA VAL A 6 -24.32 7.72 13.21
C VAL A 6 -25.82 7.59 13.05
N GLY A 7 -26.22 6.80 12.08
CA GLY A 7 -27.60 6.37 11.90
C GLY A 7 -27.64 4.90 11.53
N SER A 8 -28.78 4.27 11.72
CA SER A 8 -29.07 2.88 11.39
C SER A 8 -28.91 2.50 9.90
N GLU A 9 -28.33 3.38 9.09
CA GLU A 9 -28.09 3.22 7.66
C GLU A 9 -26.63 2.89 7.31
N MET A 10 -25.80 2.56 8.31
CA MET A 10 -24.41 2.10 8.06
C MET A 10 -24.32 0.74 7.35
N CYS A 11 -25.42 0.16 6.92
CA CYS A 11 -25.46 -1.07 6.13
C CYS A 11 -25.19 -0.87 4.63
N ILE A 12 -24.81 0.33 4.18
CA ILE A 12 -24.56 0.64 2.77
C ILE A 12 -23.06 0.49 2.42
N ARG A 13 -22.25 -0.09 3.30
CA ARG A 13 -20.83 -0.36 3.07
C ARG A 13 -20.60 -1.86 3.15
N ASP A 14 -20.55 -2.50 2.00
CA ASP A 14 -20.30 -3.93 1.88
C ASP A 14 -18.84 -4.18 1.49
N SER A 15 -18.26 -5.24 2.08
CA SER A 15 -16.99 -5.81 1.58
C SER A 15 -17.28 -7.11 0.90
N ARG A 16 -16.80 -7.28 -0.34
CA ARG A 16 -17.07 -8.47 -1.17
C ARG A 16 -15.77 -9.02 -1.75
N TRP A 17 -15.67 -10.33 -1.73
CA TRP A 17 -14.67 -11.01 -2.52
C TRP A 17 -15.17 -11.17 -3.95
N THR A 18 -14.31 -10.82 -4.91
CA THR A 18 -14.49 -11.14 -6.32
C THR A 18 -13.45 -12.17 -6.75
N SER A 19 -13.72 -12.88 -7.83
CA SER A 19 -12.78 -13.85 -8.40
C SER A 19 -12.89 -13.80 -9.90
N SER A 20 -11.95 -13.10 -10.52
CA SER A 20 -11.83 -12.95 -11.96
C SER A 20 -10.65 -13.76 -12.48
N PRO A 21 -10.76 -14.48 -13.61
CA PRO A 21 -9.64 -15.19 -14.20
C PRO A 21 -8.46 -14.28 -14.59
N ASP A 22 -8.76 -13.02 -14.91
CA ASP A 22 -7.78 -11.98 -15.26
C ASP A 22 -8.21 -10.66 -14.62
N PRO A 23 -7.90 -10.46 -13.32
CA PRO A 23 -8.35 -9.29 -12.60
C PRO A 23 -7.59 -8.03 -13.04
N VAL A 24 -8.33 -6.95 -13.27
CA VAL A 24 -7.77 -5.64 -13.62
C VAL A 24 -7.40 -4.79 -12.40
N PHE A 25 -7.76 -5.25 -11.19
CA PHE A 25 -7.46 -4.59 -9.91
C PHE A 25 -7.24 -5.63 -8.81
N GLY A 26 -6.52 -5.27 -7.76
CA GLY A 26 -6.38 -6.07 -6.54
C GLY A 26 -7.46 -5.77 -5.51
N GLY A 27 -7.81 -4.49 -5.38
CA GLY A 27 -8.93 -3.97 -4.60
C GLY A 27 -9.59 -2.82 -5.33
N TYR A 28 -10.81 -2.48 -4.94
CA TYR A 28 -11.53 -1.32 -5.46
C TYR A 28 -12.57 -0.87 -4.43
N GLY A 29 -12.43 0.35 -3.94
CA GLY A 29 -13.29 0.96 -2.91
C GLY A 29 -14.07 2.17 -3.43
N PRO A 30 -15.06 2.01 -4.34
CA PRO A 30 -15.83 3.13 -4.84
C PRO A 30 -16.72 3.74 -3.76
N SER A 31 -16.83 5.06 -3.77
CA SER A 31 -17.80 5.80 -2.97
C SER A 31 -18.85 6.46 -3.84
N PHE A 32 -20.07 6.52 -3.32
CA PHE A 32 -21.19 7.22 -3.95
C PHE A 32 -21.45 8.51 -3.21
N THR A 33 -21.22 9.63 -3.87
CA THR A 33 -21.33 10.96 -3.26
C THR A 33 -22.57 11.71 -3.75
N ASN A 34 -23.16 12.46 -2.84
CA ASN A 34 -24.19 13.43 -3.21
C ASN A 34 -23.54 14.57 -4.00
N PRO A 35 -23.91 14.79 -5.28
CA PRO A 35 -23.25 15.77 -6.14
C PRO A 35 -23.46 17.22 -5.72
N ARG A 36 -24.39 17.49 -4.78
CA ARG A 36 -24.66 18.82 -4.26
C ARG A 36 -23.90 19.16 -3.00
N THR A 37 -23.63 18.17 -2.16
CA THR A 37 -23.04 18.37 -0.83
C THR A 37 -21.66 17.76 -0.68
N GLY A 38 -21.27 16.81 -1.55
CA GLY A 38 -20.06 16.02 -1.41
C GLY A 38 -20.16 14.92 -0.34
N GLU A 39 -21.32 14.77 0.30
CA GLU A 39 -21.56 13.73 1.31
C GLU A 39 -21.46 12.34 0.68
N ILE A 40 -20.69 11.44 1.31
CA ILE A 40 -20.61 10.04 0.92
C ILE A 40 -21.83 9.31 1.47
N ILE A 41 -22.74 8.92 0.58
CA ILE A 41 -24.01 8.26 0.90
C ILE A 41 -23.93 6.74 0.85
N GLY A 42 -22.88 6.19 0.27
CA GLY A 42 -22.63 4.75 0.23
C GLY A 42 -21.24 4.44 -0.28
N ALA A 43 -20.77 3.25 0.00
CA ALA A 43 -19.49 2.74 -0.50
C ALA A 43 -19.50 1.21 -0.52
N ASP A 44 -18.86 0.63 -1.53
CA ASP A 44 -18.63 -0.81 -1.64
C ASP A 44 -17.13 -1.08 -1.71
N ILE A 45 -16.68 -2.17 -1.09
CA ILE A 45 -15.30 -2.62 -1.20
C ILE A 45 -15.29 -3.96 -1.90
N MET A 46 -14.53 -4.04 -2.98
CA MET A 46 -14.28 -5.27 -3.72
C MET A 46 -12.82 -5.67 -3.55
N LEU A 47 -12.57 -6.88 -3.03
CA LEU A 47 -11.26 -7.46 -2.89
C LEU A 47 -11.15 -8.63 -3.86
N GLU A 48 -10.13 -8.62 -4.70
CA GLU A 48 -9.97 -9.64 -5.73
C GLU A 48 -9.16 -10.83 -5.20
N TRP A 49 -9.83 -11.98 -5.13
CA TRP A 49 -9.24 -13.20 -4.60
C TRP A 49 -8.05 -13.71 -5.43
N VAL A 50 -8.14 -13.61 -6.75
CA VAL A 50 -7.08 -14.08 -7.64
C VAL A 50 -5.80 -13.28 -7.45
N TYR A 51 -5.90 -12.03 -7.05
CA TYR A 51 -4.75 -11.22 -6.67
C TYR A 51 -3.92 -11.86 -5.55
N LEU A 52 -4.57 -12.48 -4.59
CA LEU A 52 -3.93 -13.22 -3.50
C LEU A 52 -3.50 -14.62 -3.94
N THR A 53 -4.27 -15.27 -4.82
CA THR A 53 -4.03 -16.66 -5.27
C THR A 53 -3.08 -16.75 -6.46
N ASN A 54 -2.85 -15.69 -7.21
CA ASN A 54 -1.75 -15.64 -8.19
C ASN A 54 -0.41 -15.96 -7.53
N ARG A 55 -0.25 -15.69 -6.25
CA ARG A 55 0.85 -16.20 -5.45
C ARG A 55 0.98 -17.73 -5.53
N VAL A 56 -0.12 -18.47 -5.50
CA VAL A 56 -0.12 -19.94 -5.61
C VAL A 56 0.36 -20.39 -7.00
N ASN A 57 0.03 -19.64 -8.04
CA ASN A 57 0.51 -19.89 -9.39
C ASN A 57 2.01 -19.59 -9.52
N TYR A 58 2.50 -18.54 -8.87
CA TYR A 58 3.93 -18.21 -8.83
C TYR A 58 4.73 -19.19 -7.97
N ASP A 59 4.14 -19.73 -6.90
CA ASP A 59 4.73 -20.81 -6.12
C ASP A 59 4.98 -22.05 -7.00
N GLY A 60 4.06 -22.34 -7.93
CA GLY A 60 4.23 -23.38 -8.94
C GLY A 60 5.35 -23.10 -9.97
N ILE A 61 5.63 -21.85 -10.30
CA ILE A 61 6.75 -21.49 -11.21
C ILE A 61 8.10 -21.74 -10.54
N PHE A 62 8.22 -21.48 -9.24
CA PHE A 62 9.46 -21.66 -8.50
C PHE A 62 9.62 -23.07 -7.93
N ASN A 63 8.55 -23.82 -7.77
CA ASN A 63 8.57 -25.13 -7.11
C ASN A 63 8.27 -26.33 -8.02
N GLU A 64 7.51 -26.23 -9.10
CA GLU A 64 7.37 -27.25 -10.17
C GLU A 64 6.54 -26.72 -11.38
N HIS A 65 7.05 -26.94 -12.57
CA HIS A 65 6.46 -26.84 -13.91
C HIS A 65 5.03 -26.31 -14.05
N SER A 66 4.88 -25.08 -14.51
CA SER A 66 3.71 -24.69 -15.27
C SER A 66 4.09 -23.75 -16.42
N SER A 67 3.83 -24.24 -17.63
CA SER A 67 3.86 -23.45 -18.85
C SER A 67 2.61 -22.57 -18.92
N HIS A 68 2.72 -21.29 -18.67
CA HIS A 68 1.76 -20.32 -19.23
C HIS A 68 2.42 -18.94 -19.33
N ASP A 69 2.56 -18.51 -20.59
CA ASP A 69 2.85 -17.14 -20.96
C ASP A 69 1.64 -16.25 -20.60
N ASN A 70 1.73 -15.49 -19.54
CA ASN A 70 0.88 -14.32 -19.36
C ASN A 70 1.64 -13.25 -18.58
N CYS A 71 2.25 -12.36 -19.33
CA CYS A 71 2.77 -11.11 -18.82
C CYS A 71 1.60 -10.14 -18.65
N SER A 72 0.92 -10.15 -17.51
CA SER A 72 -0.07 -9.13 -17.19
C SER A 72 0.56 -8.07 -16.29
N SER A 73 0.51 -6.84 -16.74
CA SER A 73 1.12 -5.66 -16.14
C SER A 73 0.41 -5.14 -14.87
N SER A 74 -0.36 -5.95 -14.20
CA SER A 74 -1.15 -5.52 -13.06
C SER A 74 -0.57 -6.02 -11.75
N SER A 75 0.53 -5.51 -11.28
CA SER A 75 0.63 -5.34 -9.85
C SER A 75 2.04 -5.33 -9.27
N TYR A 76 2.41 -4.22 -8.85
CA TYR A 76 3.61 -3.95 -8.05
C TYR A 76 3.66 -4.74 -6.74
N ILE A 77 2.52 -5.08 -6.15
CA ILE A 77 2.45 -5.98 -4.97
C ILE A 77 2.81 -7.42 -5.37
N GLN A 78 2.41 -7.88 -6.57
CA GLN A 78 2.80 -9.20 -7.06
C GLN A 78 4.31 -9.32 -7.23
N ASP A 79 4.98 -8.31 -7.78
CA ASP A 79 6.43 -8.31 -7.95
C ASP A 79 7.16 -8.40 -6.60
N GLY A 80 6.68 -7.69 -5.59
CA GLY A 80 7.20 -7.77 -4.23
C GLY A 80 6.98 -9.14 -3.58
N MET A 81 5.83 -9.76 -3.79
CA MET A 81 5.53 -11.10 -3.31
C MET A 81 6.36 -12.17 -4.04
N ILE A 82 6.57 -12.03 -5.34
CA ILE A 82 7.46 -12.90 -6.12
C ILE A 82 8.87 -12.84 -5.55
N LEU A 83 9.38 -11.66 -5.29
CA LEU A 83 10.70 -11.49 -4.70
C LEU A 83 10.77 -12.13 -3.30
N ALA A 84 9.77 -11.92 -2.45
CA ALA A 84 9.70 -12.52 -1.13
C ALA A 84 9.74 -14.07 -1.19
N GLN A 85 9.03 -14.67 -2.14
CA GLN A 85 9.08 -16.12 -2.38
C GLN A 85 10.44 -16.57 -2.91
N ALA A 86 11.02 -15.81 -3.84
CA ALA A 86 12.31 -16.12 -4.45
C ALA A 86 13.45 -16.15 -3.42
N ILE A 87 13.39 -15.31 -2.38
CA ILE A 87 14.34 -15.33 -1.26
C ILE A 87 14.01 -16.37 -0.18
N GLU A 88 13.04 -17.26 -0.45
CA GLU A 88 12.59 -18.32 0.47
C GLU A 88 11.95 -17.78 1.77
N LEU A 89 11.39 -16.60 1.73
CA LEU A 89 10.73 -15.98 2.86
C LEU A 89 9.31 -16.56 3.01
N ASN A 90 9.18 -17.64 3.76
CA ASN A 90 7.91 -18.32 4.03
C ASN A 90 7.20 -17.77 5.28
N ASP A 91 7.20 -16.47 5.46
CA ASP A 91 6.51 -15.83 6.59
C ASP A 91 5.02 -15.64 6.26
N PRO A 92 4.09 -16.28 6.99
CA PRO A 92 2.66 -16.11 6.76
C PRO A 92 2.17 -14.68 7.00
N LYS A 93 2.90 -13.87 7.75
CA LYS A 93 2.59 -12.46 7.98
C LYS A 93 2.55 -11.64 6.70
N ILE A 94 3.32 -12.02 5.67
CA ILE A 94 3.33 -11.30 4.38
C ILE A 94 1.93 -11.23 3.80
N ILE A 95 1.20 -12.36 3.78
CA ILE A 95 -0.17 -12.39 3.22
C ILE A 95 -1.14 -11.70 4.15
N GLU A 96 -1.04 -11.98 5.44
CA GLU A 96 -1.92 -11.35 6.42
C GLU A 96 -1.81 -9.83 6.34
N GLN A 97 -0.61 -9.29 6.37
CA GLN A 97 -0.37 -7.85 6.29
C GLN A 97 -0.76 -7.27 4.93
N ALA A 98 -0.54 -8.00 3.82
CA ALA A 98 -0.98 -7.57 2.49
C ALA A 98 -2.51 -7.43 2.41
N ILE A 99 -3.26 -8.38 3.00
CA ILE A 99 -4.73 -8.31 3.06
C ILE A 99 -5.20 -7.15 3.94
N ILE A 100 -4.59 -6.98 5.11
CA ILE A 100 -4.90 -5.88 6.03
C ILE A 100 -4.65 -4.55 5.33
N ARG A 101 -3.47 -4.37 4.75
CA ARG A 101 -3.10 -3.14 4.03
C ARG A 101 -4.08 -2.85 2.89
N LEU A 102 -4.39 -3.84 2.04
CA LEU A 102 -5.34 -3.67 0.95
C LEU A 102 -6.72 -3.25 1.47
N THR A 103 -7.20 -3.90 2.52
CA THR A 103 -8.49 -3.56 3.14
C THR A 103 -8.48 -2.14 3.69
N LEU A 104 -7.43 -1.72 4.40
CA LEU A 104 -7.30 -0.37 4.94
C LEU A 104 -7.28 0.67 3.82
N HIS A 105 -6.58 0.38 2.71
CA HIS A 105 -6.52 1.24 1.53
C HIS A 105 -7.91 1.47 0.92
N GLU A 106 -8.65 0.39 0.65
CA GLU A 106 -10.00 0.51 0.08
C GLU A 106 -10.98 1.18 1.05
N VAL A 107 -10.85 0.93 2.35
CA VAL A 107 -11.60 1.68 3.38
C VAL A 107 -11.25 3.17 3.33
N GLY A 108 -9.99 3.53 3.16
CA GLY A 108 -9.55 4.91 2.99
C GLY A 108 -10.29 5.61 1.86
N HIS A 109 -10.42 4.97 0.69
CA HIS A 109 -11.20 5.49 -0.42
C HIS A 109 -12.67 5.68 -0.08
N THR A 110 -13.27 4.76 0.67
CA THR A 110 -14.67 4.90 1.10
C THR A 110 -14.89 6.04 2.11
N LEU A 111 -13.82 6.50 2.75
CA LEU A 111 -13.81 7.67 3.63
C LEU A 111 -13.46 8.97 2.89
N GLY A 112 -13.19 8.90 1.58
CA GLY A 112 -12.88 10.05 0.74
C GLY A 112 -11.41 10.41 0.65
N LEU A 113 -10.50 9.54 1.14
CA LEU A 113 -9.06 9.73 0.96
C LEU A 113 -8.65 9.41 -0.49
N ASN A 114 -7.79 10.24 -1.05
CA ASN A 114 -7.11 10.00 -2.31
C ASN A 114 -5.76 9.31 -2.06
N HIS A 115 -5.16 8.73 -3.12
CA HIS A 115 -3.79 8.23 -3.04
C HIS A 115 -2.84 9.30 -2.51
N ASN A 116 -1.83 8.86 -1.76
CA ASN A 116 -0.79 9.73 -1.21
C ASN A 116 0.60 9.17 -1.51
N PHE A 117 1.16 9.50 -2.67
CA PHE A 117 2.45 9.03 -3.18
C PHE A 117 3.67 9.76 -2.58
N LYS A 118 3.52 10.34 -1.40
CA LYS A 118 4.61 10.82 -0.54
C LYS A 118 4.62 10.14 0.83
N GLY A 119 3.70 9.22 1.05
CA GLY A 119 3.62 8.46 2.29
C GLY A 119 4.84 7.59 2.56
N SER A 120 5.54 7.15 1.51
CA SER A 120 6.77 6.36 1.57
C SER A 120 7.94 7.07 2.28
N TYR A 121 7.92 8.41 2.36
CA TYR A 121 8.98 9.23 2.96
C TYR A 121 8.94 9.32 4.50
N LEU A 122 8.08 8.57 5.15
CA LEU A 122 7.91 8.61 6.61
C LEU A 122 9.19 8.26 7.37
N HIS A 123 9.83 7.17 7.01
CA HIS A 123 10.96 6.59 7.72
C HIS A 123 12.29 6.78 7.00
N ASN A 124 13.38 6.79 7.76
CA ASN A 124 14.71 6.53 7.22
C ASN A 124 14.89 5.02 6.97
N ILE A 125 16.02 4.64 6.38
CA ILE A 125 16.34 3.27 6.00
C ILE A 125 16.47 2.30 7.20
N GLU A 126 16.81 2.79 8.37
CA GLU A 126 17.00 2.00 9.58
C GLU A 126 15.66 1.78 10.28
N ASP A 127 14.84 2.83 10.39
CA ASP A 127 13.57 2.82 11.11
C ASP A 127 12.52 1.96 10.37
N VAL A 128 12.53 1.94 9.05
CA VAL A 128 11.57 1.16 8.24
C VAL A 128 11.70 -0.35 8.45
N HIS A 129 12.87 -0.83 8.86
CA HIS A 129 13.11 -2.24 9.16
C HIS A 129 12.96 -2.57 10.66
N ASN A 130 12.71 -1.56 11.50
CA ASN A 130 12.58 -1.75 12.95
C ASN A 130 11.14 -2.15 13.33
N PRO A 131 10.90 -3.39 13.81
CA PRO A 131 9.55 -3.86 14.17
C PRO A 131 8.91 -3.08 15.31
N GLU A 132 9.70 -2.50 16.23
CA GLU A 132 9.20 -1.65 17.32
C GLU A 132 8.65 -0.32 16.83
N ILE A 133 9.09 0.14 15.66
CA ILE A 133 8.64 1.38 15.03
C ILE A 133 7.48 1.09 14.10
N THR A 134 7.63 0.17 13.15
CA THR A 134 6.63 -0.09 12.12
C THR A 134 5.31 -0.61 12.70
N SER A 135 5.36 -1.42 13.76
CA SER A 135 4.15 -1.90 14.45
C SER A 135 3.34 -0.81 15.16
N LYS A 136 3.95 0.36 15.44
CA LYS A 136 3.29 1.46 16.16
C LYS A 136 2.88 2.63 15.28
N ILE A 137 3.63 2.86 14.20
CA ILE A 137 3.47 4.05 13.36
C ILE A 137 2.99 3.69 11.94
N GLY A 138 3.23 2.44 11.51
CA GLY A 138 3.06 1.98 10.14
C GLY A 138 4.39 1.96 9.39
N VAL A 139 4.38 1.41 8.20
CA VAL A 139 5.51 1.36 7.26
C VAL A 139 5.58 2.65 6.47
N THR A 140 4.42 3.25 6.18
CA THR A 140 4.27 4.51 5.45
C THR A 140 3.43 5.52 6.23
N ALA A 141 3.45 6.77 5.82
CA ALA A 141 2.64 7.83 6.44
C ALA A 141 1.13 7.67 6.14
N SER A 142 0.79 6.91 5.12
CA SER A 142 -0.60 6.73 4.68
C SER A 142 -0.82 5.35 4.07
N VAL A 143 -1.91 4.69 4.45
CA VAL A 143 -2.38 3.46 3.79
C VAL A 143 -2.79 3.70 2.32
N MET A 144 -2.91 4.97 1.91
CA MET A 144 -3.22 5.38 0.54
C MET A 144 -1.98 5.42 -0.37
N GLU A 145 -0.81 5.06 0.15
CA GLU A 145 0.42 4.91 -0.61
C GLU A 145 0.41 3.59 -1.40
N TYR A 146 1.21 3.51 -2.46
CA TYR A 146 1.57 2.27 -3.17
C TYR A 146 3.05 1.93 -2.95
N PRO A 147 3.45 1.60 -1.71
CA PRO A 147 4.84 1.36 -1.39
C PRO A 147 5.31 0.03 -1.97
N ALA A 148 6.62 -0.11 -2.12
CA ALA A 148 7.22 -1.43 -2.25
C ALA A 148 6.99 -2.24 -0.97
N ILE A 149 6.95 -3.57 -1.09
CA ILE A 149 7.00 -4.42 0.11
C ILE A 149 8.29 -4.15 0.89
N ASN A 150 8.17 -3.96 2.19
CA ASN A 150 9.31 -3.77 3.07
C ASN A 150 10.04 -5.10 3.30
N LEU A 151 11.08 -5.36 2.53
CA LEU A 151 11.96 -6.50 2.71
C LEU A 151 13.30 -6.02 3.23
N ALA A 152 13.64 -6.39 4.44
CA ALA A 152 14.91 -6.03 5.06
C ALA A 152 16.10 -6.68 4.32
N PRO A 153 17.24 -5.99 4.21
CA PRO A 153 18.48 -6.56 3.72
C PRO A 153 18.93 -7.78 4.54
N LEU A 154 19.72 -8.66 3.94
CA LEU A 154 20.23 -9.84 4.62
C LEU A 154 20.98 -9.48 5.92
N GLY A 155 20.54 -10.09 7.03
CA GLY A 155 21.13 -9.86 8.34
C GLY A 155 20.58 -8.66 9.11
N VAL A 156 19.63 -7.94 8.54
CA VAL A 156 18.85 -6.88 9.20
C VAL A 156 17.54 -7.48 9.73
N GLU A 157 17.10 -7.06 10.91
CA GLU A 157 15.82 -7.48 11.47
C GLU A 157 14.66 -7.01 10.57
N GLN A 158 13.65 -7.85 10.40
CA GLN A 158 12.51 -7.54 9.55
C GLN A 158 11.43 -6.82 10.36
N GLY A 159 11.11 -5.59 9.98
CA GLY A 159 9.92 -4.86 10.42
C GLY A 159 8.64 -5.39 9.74
N ASP A 160 7.54 -4.68 9.88
CA ASP A 160 6.33 -5.04 9.16
C ASP A 160 6.56 -4.96 7.64
N TYR A 161 5.96 -5.90 6.91
CA TYR A 161 6.06 -5.95 5.44
C TYR A 161 5.18 -4.91 4.76
N TYR A 162 4.04 -4.62 5.37
CA TYR A 162 3.02 -3.68 4.91
C TYR A 162 2.39 -2.95 6.09
N ASP A 163 1.69 -1.86 5.82
CA ASP A 163 0.90 -1.16 6.82
C ASP A 163 -0.23 -2.04 7.36
N THR A 164 -0.27 -2.17 8.66
CA THR A 164 -1.32 -2.90 9.39
C THR A 164 -2.22 -1.98 10.20
N ILE A 165 -1.90 -0.69 10.22
CA ILE A 165 -2.62 0.39 10.90
C ILE A 165 -2.64 1.63 10.00
N PRO A 166 -3.60 2.57 10.18
CA PRO A 166 -3.56 3.87 9.52
C PRO A 166 -2.31 4.65 9.90
N GLY A 167 -1.69 5.29 8.92
CA GLY A 167 -0.51 6.12 9.12
C GLY A 167 -0.84 7.50 9.72
N PRO A 168 0.18 8.27 10.12
CA PRO A 168 -0.02 9.59 10.72
C PRO A 168 -0.73 10.58 9.79
N TYR A 169 -0.50 10.53 8.49
CA TYR A 169 -1.26 11.32 7.52
C TYR A 169 -2.74 10.98 7.54
N ASP A 170 -3.08 9.69 7.53
CA ASP A 170 -4.48 9.25 7.51
C ASP A 170 -5.21 9.75 8.75
N ILE A 171 -4.59 9.60 9.93
CA ILE A 171 -5.15 10.06 11.20
C ILE A 171 -5.39 11.57 11.17
N TRP A 172 -4.43 12.34 10.65
CA TRP A 172 -4.52 13.80 10.52
C TRP A 172 -5.64 14.20 9.56
N ALA A 173 -5.73 13.57 8.38
CA ALA A 173 -6.75 13.85 7.38
C ALA A 173 -8.16 13.50 7.87
N ILE A 174 -8.31 12.34 8.53
CA ILE A 174 -9.59 11.93 9.11
C ILE A 174 -10.00 12.84 10.28
N ARG A 175 -9.04 13.29 11.10
CA ARG A 175 -9.32 14.27 12.17
C ARG A 175 -9.90 15.56 11.58
N TYR A 176 -9.36 16.04 10.47
CA TYR A 176 -9.89 17.22 9.79
C TYR A 176 -11.31 16.99 9.23
N GLY A 177 -11.55 15.87 8.57
CA GLY A 177 -12.80 15.61 7.85
C GLY A 177 -13.94 15.09 8.71
N TYR A 178 -13.66 14.44 9.85
CA TYR A 178 -14.63 13.63 10.58
C TYR A 178 -14.80 14.01 12.07
N THR A 179 -13.97 14.89 12.63
CA THR A 179 -14.21 15.35 14.00
C THR A 179 -15.48 16.21 14.03
N PRO A 180 -16.49 15.86 14.84
CA PRO A 180 -17.71 16.64 14.92
C PRO A 180 -17.48 17.99 15.63
N ASP A 181 -18.31 18.97 15.29
CA ASP A 181 -18.43 20.25 15.99
C ASP A 181 -17.12 21.09 16.03
N LEU A 182 -16.20 20.90 15.05
CA LEU A 182 -15.01 21.74 14.93
C LEU A 182 -15.39 23.20 14.64
N THR A 183 -14.77 24.10 15.40
CA THR A 183 -14.81 25.54 15.09
C THR A 183 -13.82 25.88 13.96
N GLU A 184 -13.93 27.09 13.39
CA GLU A 184 -12.99 27.57 12.39
C GLU A 184 -11.54 27.59 12.95
N SER A 185 -11.38 27.98 14.22
CA SER A 185 -10.07 27.95 14.88
C SER A 185 -9.51 26.53 15.04
N ASP A 186 -10.36 25.54 15.35
CA ASP A 186 -9.91 24.14 15.45
C ASP A 186 -9.44 23.62 14.08
N LEU A 187 -10.13 24.01 13.00
CA LEU A 187 -9.73 23.66 11.63
C LEU A 187 -8.40 24.31 11.24
N GLU A 188 -8.20 25.60 11.58
CA GLU A 188 -6.93 26.30 11.37
C GLU A 188 -5.78 25.62 12.13
N ASP A 189 -6.01 25.20 13.36
CA ASP A 189 -5.04 24.47 14.18
C ASP A 189 -4.63 23.14 13.52
N ILE A 190 -5.62 22.35 13.06
CA ILE A 190 -5.35 21.11 12.35
C ILE A 190 -4.55 21.35 11.04
N ILE A 191 -4.96 22.35 10.24
CA ILE A 191 -4.28 22.69 8.99
C ILE A 191 -2.85 23.21 9.24
N SER A 192 -2.63 23.89 10.35
CA SER A 192 -1.29 24.39 10.70
C SER A 192 -0.23 23.29 10.79
N GLU A 193 -0.65 22.05 11.02
CA GLU A 193 0.20 20.86 11.07
C GLU A 193 0.65 20.32 9.69
N GLN A 194 0.11 20.86 8.58
CA GLN A 194 0.41 20.38 7.22
C GLN A 194 1.90 20.41 6.84
N HIS A 195 2.72 21.22 7.53
CA HIS A 195 4.15 21.34 7.26
C HIS A 195 4.99 20.20 7.83
N LYS A 196 4.41 19.34 8.66
CA LYS A 196 5.12 18.20 9.25
C LYS A 196 5.48 17.18 8.16
N PRO A 197 6.68 16.56 8.22
CA PRO A 197 7.09 15.56 7.24
C PRO A 197 6.12 14.41 7.08
N GLU A 198 5.53 13.94 8.17
CA GLU A 198 4.54 12.85 8.19
C GLU A 198 3.19 13.22 7.56
N HIS A 199 2.95 14.51 7.27
CA HIS A 199 1.73 15.00 6.64
C HIS A 199 1.94 15.39 5.16
N MET A 200 3.08 15.05 4.57
CA MET A 200 3.30 15.27 3.13
C MET A 200 2.25 14.56 2.29
N PHE A 201 1.86 15.20 1.20
CA PHE A 201 0.83 14.68 0.30
C PHE A 201 1.18 14.94 -1.17
N ALA A 202 0.93 13.95 -2.00
CA ALA A 202 0.86 14.06 -3.45
C ALA A 202 -0.07 12.97 -3.99
N ASN A 203 -0.91 13.32 -4.95
CA ASN A 203 -1.85 12.37 -5.54
C ASN A 203 -1.44 11.92 -6.96
N ASP A 204 -2.32 11.16 -7.62
CA ASP A 204 -2.10 10.61 -8.96
C ASP A 204 -1.70 11.65 -10.02
N SER A 205 -2.13 12.92 -9.86
CA SER A 205 -1.79 13.97 -10.81
C SER A 205 -0.34 14.44 -10.72
N GLU A 206 0.31 14.14 -9.61
CA GLU A 206 1.70 14.53 -9.29
C GLU A 206 2.68 13.36 -9.45
N ASP A 207 2.17 12.17 -9.75
CA ASP A 207 2.95 10.96 -9.95
C ASP A 207 4.03 11.16 -11.04
N MET A 208 5.28 10.92 -10.68
CA MET A 208 6.44 11.07 -11.55
C MET A 208 6.39 10.21 -12.82
N ARG A 209 5.59 9.15 -12.83
CA ARG A 209 5.37 8.32 -14.03
C ARG A 209 4.48 9.00 -15.08
N SER A 210 3.71 10.03 -14.68
CA SER A 210 2.82 10.73 -15.57
C SER A 210 3.59 11.68 -16.48
N PRO A 211 3.69 11.43 -17.81
CA PRO A 211 4.48 12.26 -18.73
C PRO A 211 4.06 13.73 -18.68
N GLY A 212 5.02 14.63 -18.42
CA GLY A 212 4.82 16.07 -18.41
C GLY A 212 4.05 16.64 -17.23
N ARG A 213 3.78 15.83 -16.20
CA ARG A 213 3.05 16.26 -15.00
C ARG A 213 3.86 16.14 -13.72
N GLY A 214 4.71 15.11 -13.60
CA GLY A 214 5.56 14.91 -12.42
C GLY A 214 6.60 16.03 -12.30
N ILE A 215 6.55 16.76 -11.19
CA ILE A 215 7.49 17.85 -10.88
C ILE A 215 8.31 17.49 -9.64
N ASP A 216 7.68 16.85 -8.66
CA ASP A 216 8.31 16.47 -7.41
C ASP A 216 8.73 14.99 -7.48
N PRO A 217 10.04 14.68 -7.47
CA PRO A 217 10.54 13.31 -7.55
C PRO A 217 10.16 12.44 -6.34
N ARG A 218 9.62 13.04 -5.28
CA ARG A 218 9.11 12.33 -4.11
C ARG A 218 7.70 11.79 -4.31
N ALA A 219 6.99 12.20 -5.37
CA ALA A 219 5.68 11.68 -5.71
C ALA A 219 5.83 10.45 -6.61
N MET A 220 6.11 9.30 -6.02
CA MET A 220 6.44 8.05 -6.71
C MET A 220 5.70 6.88 -6.07
N ILE A 221 5.57 5.79 -6.78
CA ILE A 221 5.14 4.50 -6.24
C ILE A 221 6.30 3.50 -6.29
N ASN A 222 6.21 2.42 -5.52
CA ASN A 222 7.24 1.37 -5.39
C ASN A 222 8.57 1.83 -4.81
N ASP A 223 8.59 2.99 -4.21
CA ASP A 223 9.68 3.44 -3.36
C ASP A 223 9.36 3.18 -1.89
N LEU A 224 10.31 3.41 -1.06
CA LEU A 224 10.18 3.39 0.39
C LEU A 224 11.36 4.16 0.99
N THR A 225 11.12 4.78 2.15
CA THR A 225 12.07 5.59 2.91
C THR A 225 12.33 6.99 2.34
N ASN A 226 12.82 7.88 3.20
CA ASN A 226 13.23 9.24 2.83
C ASN A 226 14.62 9.29 2.16
N ASP A 227 15.28 8.13 1.97
CA ASP A 227 16.47 7.93 1.17
C ASP A 227 16.21 6.87 0.10
N PRO A 228 15.48 7.22 -0.99
CA PRO A 228 15.10 6.28 -2.04
C PRO A 228 16.30 5.73 -2.81
N MET A 229 17.45 6.40 -2.80
CA MET A 229 18.66 5.92 -3.47
C MET A 229 19.26 4.74 -2.72
N THR A 230 19.50 4.87 -1.41
CA THR A 230 20.00 3.78 -0.58
C THR A 230 19.00 2.62 -0.56
N TYR A 231 17.69 2.89 -0.52
CA TYR A 231 16.67 1.86 -0.62
C TYR A 231 16.76 1.10 -1.95
N ALA A 232 16.90 1.80 -3.08
CA ALA A 232 17.03 1.17 -4.39
C ALA A 232 18.30 0.31 -4.51
N GLU A 233 19.43 0.76 -3.96
CA GLU A 233 20.67 0.00 -3.93
C GLU A 233 20.50 -1.31 -3.15
N GLN A 234 19.89 -1.26 -1.97
CA GLN A 234 19.59 -2.47 -1.16
C GLN A 234 18.66 -3.43 -1.89
N ARG A 235 17.66 -2.93 -2.62
CA ARG A 235 16.76 -3.75 -3.44
C ARG A 235 17.48 -4.43 -4.58
N ILE A 236 18.39 -3.73 -5.26
CA ILE A 236 19.22 -4.28 -6.33
C ILE A 236 20.13 -5.39 -5.79
N GLU A 237 20.75 -5.19 -4.63
CA GLU A 237 21.58 -6.22 -3.98
C GLU A 237 20.75 -7.46 -3.64
N LEU A 238 19.57 -7.28 -3.04
CA LEU A 238 18.66 -8.39 -2.70
C LEU A 238 18.23 -9.17 -3.94
N VAL A 239 17.92 -8.49 -5.04
CA VAL A 239 17.56 -9.13 -6.33
C VAL A 239 18.74 -9.92 -6.88
N ASN A 240 19.94 -9.36 -6.89
CA ASN A 240 21.15 -10.02 -7.40
C ASN A 240 21.49 -11.28 -6.59
N ASP A 241 21.40 -11.21 -5.26
CA ASP A 241 21.62 -12.36 -4.38
C ASP A 241 20.57 -13.45 -4.60
N THR A 242 19.33 -13.06 -4.83
CA THR A 242 18.22 -13.97 -5.13
C THR A 242 18.45 -14.66 -6.48
N GLN A 243 18.79 -13.92 -7.51
CA GLN A 243 19.08 -14.46 -8.85
C GLN A 243 20.24 -15.47 -8.80
N ALA A 244 21.29 -15.17 -8.05
CA ALA A 244 22.44 -16.07 -7.89
C ALA A 244 22.04 -17.41 -7.24
N LYS A 245 21.03 -17.43 -6.38
CA LYS A 245 20.52 -18.65 -5.73
C LYS A 245 19.51 -19.41 -6.60
N LEU A 246 18.70 -18.70 -7.40
CA LEU A 246 17.68 -19.32 -8.26
C LEU A 246 18.30 -20.11 -9.43
N VAL A 247 19.31 -19.60 -10.07
CA VAL A 247 19.95 -20.24 -11.24
C VAL A 247 20.41 -21.68 -10.95
N PRO A 248 21.11 -21.98 -9.84
CA PRO A 248 21.47 -23.38 -9.51
C PRO A 248 20.27 -24.27 -9.22
N LYS A 249 19.20 -23.73 -8.59
CA LYS A 249 17.97 -24.50 -8.29
C LYS A 249 17.27 -24.91 -9.58
N LEU A 250 17.06 -23.98 -10.51
CA LEU A 250 16.38 -24.25 -11.77
C LEU A 250 17.20 -25.18 -12.68
N SER A 251 18.52 -25.08 -12.66
CA SER A 251 19.39 -25.95 -13.47
C SER A 251 19.60 -27.35 -12.86
N GLY A 252 19.34 -27.54 -11.59
CA GLY A 252 19.41 -28.87 -10.93
C GLY A 252 18.11 -29.68 -11.03
N SER A 253 17.04 -29.08 -11.61
CA SER A 253 15.71 -29.71 -11.79
C SER A 253 15.47 -30.21 -13.23
N ILE A 254 16.51 -30.25 -14.10
CA ILE A 254 16.45 -30.75 -15.47
C ILE A 254 17.11 -32.14 -15.55
#